data_36b365463d6944fcf3ed348a7b6a1460
#
_entry.id   36b365463d6944fcf3ed348a7b6a1460
#
_cell.length_a   1.000
_cell.length_b   1.000
_cell.length_c   1.000
_cell.angle_alpha   90.00
_cell.angle_beta   90.00
_cell.angle_gamma   90.00
#
_symmetry.space_group_name_H-M   'P 1'
#
loop_
_entity.id
_entity.type
_entity.pdbx_description
1 polymer ?
#
loop_
_entity_poly.entity_id
_entity_poly.type
_entity_poly.pdbx_seq_one_letter_code
_entity_poly.pdbx_strand_id
1 'polypeptide(L)'
;MKKKTENQSGNVRRARTSDAPQLAELCGQLGYPTSAAEIIKRMRRLKPASQNALFVEDSPGAGVVAWTHVSVTHLVEVGTRAELNGLIVSEGQRSLGAGARLLEAAEDWARKHGCPSMSVRSNVIRERAHKFYERQGYEHYKTQKAFRKAL
;
A
#
# COMPACT_ATOMS: atom_id res chain seq x y z
N MET A 1 29.60 2.32 28.09
CA MET A 1 29.25 1.59 26.87
C MET A 1 27.86 1.99 26.42
N LYS A 2 27.75 2.80 25.36
CA LYS A 2 26.46 3.12 24.75
C LYS A 2 26.01 1.90 23.95
N LYS A 3 24.93 1.21 24.37
CA LYS A 3 24.26 0.22 23.56
C LYS A 3 23.76 0.95 22.30
N LYS A 4 24.36 0.62 21.14
CA LYS A 4 23.76 0.88 19.84
C LYS A 4 22.42 0.17 19.82
N THR A 5 21.35 0.91 19.91
CA THR A 5 20.01 0.42 19.55
C THR A 5 20.10 0.10 18.07
N GLU A 6 20.26 -1.16 17.73
CA GLU A 6 20.06 -1.64 16.37
C GLU A 6 18.63 -1.27 16.00
N ASN A 7 18.51 -0.33 15.08
CA ASN A 7 17.25 0.06 14.49
C ASN A 7 16.82 -1.16 13.66
N GLN A 8 16.03 -2.07 14.27
CA GLN A 8 15.48 -3.22 13.58
C GLN A 8 14.40 -2.73 12.63
N SER A 9 14.83 -2.32 11.43
CA SER A 9 13.91 -2.01 10.34
C SER A 9 13.04 -3.25 10.06
N GLY A 10 11.74 -3.03 9.83
CA GLY A 10 10.83 -4.09 9.45
C GLY A 10 11.23 -4.73 8.11
N ASN A 11 10.72 -5.92 7.86
CA ASN A 11 10.93 -6.67 6.63
C ASN A 11 9.71 -6.53 5.72
N VAL A 12 9.92 -6.03 4.51
CA VAL A 12 8.88 -6.00 3.47
C VAL A 12 8.83 -7.35 2.77
N ARG A 13 7.64 -7.94 2.71
CA ARG A 13 7.38 -9.23 2.07
C ARG A 13 5.99 -9.27 1.45
N ARG A 14 5.73 -10.29 0.65
CA ARG A 14 4.36 -10.57 0.17
C ARG A 14 3.45 -10.92 1.35
N ALA A 15 2.21 -10.41 1.29
CA ALA A 15 1.17 -10.78 2.24
C ALA A 15 0.79 -12.26 2.10
N ARG A 16 0.42 -12.86 3.21
CA ARG A 16 -0.10 -14.23 3.33
C ARG A 16 -1.52 -14.17 3.89
N THR A 17 -2.30 -15.21 3.67
CA THR A 17 -3.65 -15.29 4.24
C THR A 17 -3.65 -15.26 5.77
N SER A 18 -2.57 -15.73 6.40
CA SER A 18 -2.36 -15.64 7.84
C SER A 18 -2.20 -14.21 8.38
N ASP A 19 -1.91 -13.25 7.53
CA ASP A 19 -1.83 -11.82 7.90
C ASP A 19 -3.21 -11.14 7.97
N ALA A 20 -4.28 -11.82 7.53
CA ALA A 20 -5.61 -11.24 7.37
C ALA A 20 -6.17 -10.53 8.63
N PRO A 21 -5.99 -11.02 9.86
CA PRO A 21 -6.45 -10.30 11.05
C PRO A 21 -5.79 -8.90 11.18
N GLN A 22 -4.49 -8.81 10.98
CA GLN A 22 -3.74 -7.55 11.06
C GLN A 22 -4.06 -6.62 9.88
N LEU A 23 -4.25 -7.16 8.68
CA LEU A 23 -4.70 -6.41 7.51
C LEU A 23 -6.10 -5.82 7.74
N ALA A 24 -7.01 -6.56 8.35
CA ALA A 24 -8.35 -6.09 8.68
C ALA A 24 -8.32 -4.93 9.69
N GLU A 25 -7.48 -5.03 10.71
CA GLU A 25 -7.28 -3.95 11.69
C GLU A 25 -6.75 -2.68 11.02
N LEU A 26 -5.74 -2.79 10.16
CA LEU A 26 -5.19 -1.66 9.41
C LEU A 26 -6.21 -1.04 8.45
N CYS A 27 -7.06 -1.85 7.80
CA CYS A 27 -8.18 -1.33 7.01
C CYS A 27 -9.14 -0.49 7.83
N GLY A 28 -9.42 -0.90 9.07
CA GLY A 28 -10.23 -0.14 10.02
C GLY A 28 -9.61 1.24 10.32
N GLN A 29 -8.31 1.30 10.55
CA GLN A 29 -7.58 2.56 10.74
C GLN A 29 -7.65 3.49 9.51
N LEU A 30 -7.72 2.92 8.31
CA LEU A 30 -7.89 3.67 7.06
C LEU A 30 -9.32 4.18 6.83
N GLY A 31 -10.28 3.73 7.65
CA GLY A 31 -11.69 4.09 7.54
C GLY A 31 -12.53 3.09 6.74
N TYR A 32 -12.01 1.88 6.51
CA TYR A 32 -12.69 0.78 5.81
C TYR A 32 -12.79 -0.46 6.71
N PRO A 33 -13.64 -0.45 7.75
CA PRO A 33 -13.75 -1.59 8.66
C PRO A 33 -14.16 -2.86 7.91
N THR A 34 -13.50 -3.96 8.23
CA THR A 34 -13.71 -5.26 7.60
C THR A 34 -13.28 -6.39 8.54
N SER A 35 -13.56 -7.63 8.16
CA SER A 35 -13.16 -8.83 8.90
C SER A 35 -11.98 -9.55 8.25
N ALA A 36 -11.28 -10.37 9.01
CA ALA A 36 -10.22 -11.24 8.49
C ALA A 36 -10.76 -12.18 7.39
N ALA A 37 -11.95 -12.74 7.56
CA ALA A 37 -12.58 -13.61 6.57
C ALA A 37 -12.83 -12.88 5.24
N GLU A 38 -13.29 -11.63 5.29
CA GLU A 38 -13.49 -10.79 4.11
C GLU A 38 -12.15 -10.46 3.42
N ILE A 39 -11.11 -10.16 4.20
CA ILE A 39 -9.76 -9.93 3.65
C ILE A 39 -9.27 -11.15 2.89
N ILE A 40 -9.39 -12.36 3.46
CA ILE A 40 -8.97 -13.61 2.79
C ILE A 40 -9.73 -13.78 1.47
N LYS A 41 -11.04 -13.56 1.47
CA LYS A 41 -11.89 -13.65 0.28
C LYS A 41 -11.43 -12.66 -0.80
N ARG A 42 -11.12 -11.42 -0.41
CA ARG A 42 -10.61 -10.38 -1.33
C ARG A 42 -9.22 -10.72 -1.86
N MET A 43 -8.30 -11.20 -1.00
CA MET A 43 -6.97 -11.62 -1.41
C MET A 43 -7.00 -12.71 -2.49
N ARG A 44 -7.93 -13.67 -2.38
CA ARG A 44 -8.14 -14.72 -3.39
C ARG A 44 -8.58 -14.20 -4.75
N ARG A 45 -9.16 -12.99 -4.80
CA ARG A 45 -9.59 -12.33 -6.04
C ARG A 45 -8.52 -11.43 -6.66
N LEU A 46 -7.39 -11.19 -5.97
CA LEU A 46 -6.27 -10.43 -6.51
C LEU A 46 -5.46 -11.28 -7.50
N LYS A 47 -6.10 -11.68 -8.58
CA LYS A 47 -5.51 -12.50 -9.64
C LYS A 47 -5.69 -11.83 -10.99
N PRO A 48 -4.78 -12.07 -11.95
CA PRO A 48 -3.56 -12.86 -11.79
C PRO A 48 -2.49 -12.15 -10.97
N ALA A 49 -1.55 -12.92 -10.41
CA ALA A 49 -0.41 -12.39 -9.67
C ALA A 49 0.54 -11.51 -10.52
N SER A 50 0.47 -11.66 -11.85
CA SER A 50 1.17 -10.78 -12.80
C SER A 50 0.58 -9.37 -12.90
N GLN A 51 -0.60 -9.15 -12.36
CA GLN A 51 -1.29 -7.85 -12.38
C GLN A 51 -1.57 -7.28 -11.00
N ASN A 52 -1.31 -8.02 -9.94
CA ASN A 52 -1.58 -7.60 -8.57
C ASN A 52 -0.47 -8.03 -7.63
N ALA A 53 -0.11 -7.15 -6.69
CA ALA A 53 0.77 -7.47 -5.58
C ALA A 53 0.26 -6.83 -4.29
N LEU A 54 0.29 -7.59 -3.21
CA LEU A 54 0.01 -7.12 -1.85
C LEU A 54 1.26 -7.34 -1.02
N PHE A 55 1.85 -6.25 -0.53
CA PHE A 55 3.03 -6.26 0.32
C PHE A 55 2.67 -5.84 1.74
N VAL A 56 3.36 -6.42 2.70
CA VAL A 56 3.28 -6.05 4.12
C VAL A 56 4.67 -5.73 4.65
N GLU A 57 4.72 -4.88 5.66
CA GLU A 57 5.90 -4.75 6.49
C GLU A 57 5.69 -5.51 7.80
N ASP A 58 6.54 -6.49 8.03
CA ASP A 58 6.58 -7.30 9.24
C ASP A 58 7.68 -6.76 10.14
N SER A 59 7.28 -6.19 11.26
CA SER A 59 8.20 -5.55 12.20
C SER A 59 8.46 -6.46 13.40
N PRO A 60 9.73 -6.68 13.79
CA PRO A 60 10.05 -7.50 14.94
C PRO A 60 9.31 -7.04 16.20
N GLY A 61 8.64 -7.96 16.89
CA GLY A 61 7.88 -7.71 18.10
C GLY A 61 6.51 -7.05 17.92
N ALA A 62 6.20 -6.50 16.74
CA ALA A 62 4.93 -5.82 16.45
C ALA A 62 4.10 -6.53 15.38
N GLY A 63 4.68 -7.47 14.62
CA GLY A 63 4.02 -8.16 13.53
C GLY A 63 3.81 -7.27 12.30
N VAL A 64 2.75 -7.50 11.55
CA VAL A 64 2.41 -6.69 10.37
C VAL A 64 1.92 -5.30 10.80
N VAL A 65 2.70 -4.30 10.48
CA VAL A 65 2.45 -2.89 10.87
C VAL A 65 2.04 -1.99 9.72
N ALA A 66 2.12 -2.50 8.50
CA ALA A 66 1.77 -1.73 7.30
C ALA A 66 1.49 -2.66 6.12
N TRP A 67 0.69 -2.19 5.16
CA TRP A 67 0.47 -2.89 3.89
C TRP A 67 0.32 -1.93 2.73
N THR A 68 0.57 -2.42 1.51
CA THR A 68 0.24 -1.72 0.26
C THR A 68 -0.25 -2.71 -0.80
N HIS A 69 -1.20 -2.28 -1.61
CA HIS A 69 -1.68 -2.99 -2.79
C HIS A 69 -1.34 -2.22 -4.05
N VAL A 70 -0.63 -2.85 -4.96
CA VAL A 70 -0.28 -2.31 -6.28
C VAL A 70 -0.84 -3.21 -7.37
N SER A 71 -1.32 -2.61 -8.45
CA SER A 71 -1.82 -3.33 -9.62
C SER A 71 -1.34 -2.73 -10.92
N VAL A 72 -1.29 -3.55 -11.98
CA VAL A 72 -1.11 -3.08 -13.35
C VAL A 72 -2.46 -2.69 -13.91
N THR A 73 -2.55 -1.53 -14.51
CA THR A 73 -3.75 -1.01 -15.16
C THR A 73 -3.47 -0.73 -16.64
N HIS A 74 -4.33 -1.25 -17.50
CA HIS A 74 -4.30 -0.98 -18.94
C HIS A 74 -5.47 -0.07 -19.30
N LEU A 75 -5.18 1.14 -19.73
CA LEU A 75 -6.19 2.14 -20.09
C LEU A 75 -6.05 2.52 -21.56
N VAL A 76 -7.17 2.62 -22.26
CA VAL A 76 -7.17 2.99 -23.69
C VAL A 76 -6.55 4.37 -23.90
N GLU A 77 -6.85 5.32 -23.03
CA GLU A 77 -6.44 6.72 -23.16
C GLU A 77 -4.99 7.03 -22.73
N VAL A 78 -4.42 6.24 -21.83
CA VAL A 78 -3.08 6.51 -21.29
C VAL A 78 -2.14 5.29 -21.29
N GLY A 79 -2.61 4.15 -21.77
CA GLY A 79 -1.83 2.92 -21.87
C GLY A 79 -1.66 2.20 -20.52
N THR A 80 -0.51 1.57 -20.36
CA THR A 80 -0.18 0.76 -19.18
C THR A 80 0.48 1.61 -18.10
N ARG A 81 0.01 1.46 -16.87
CA ARG A 81 0.63 2.04 -15.68
C ARG A 81 0.38 1.17 -14.45
N ALA A 82 1.15 1.37 -13.40
CA ALA A 82 0.82 0.84 -12.10
C ALA A 82 -0.12 1.79 -11.35
N GLU A 83 -0.99 1.21 -10.54
CA GLU A 83 -1.87 1.93 -9.61
C GLU A 83 -1.58 1.46 -8.19
N LEU A 84 -1.26 2.40 -7.31
CA LEU A 84 -1.21 2.14 -5.87
C LEU A 84 -2.63 2.28 -5.32
N ASN A 85 -3.24 1.14 -4.96
CA ASN A 85 -4.65 1.09 -4.56
C ASN A 85 -4.88 1.34 -3.06
N GLY A 86 -3.83 1.23 -2.27
CA GLY A 86 -3.86 1.50 -0.85
C GLY A 86 -2.46 1.43 -0.25
N LEU A 87 -2.24 2.25 0.74
CA LEU A 87 -1.05 2.26 1.57
C LEU A 87 -1.45 2.72 2.97
N ILE A 88 -1.25 1.88 3.96
CA ILE A 88 -1.54 2.20 5.35
C ILE A 88 -0.40 1.76 6.25
N VAL A 89 -0.02 2.62 7.17
CA VAL A 89 0.92 2.32 8.26
C VAL A 89 0.16 2.48 9.57
N SER A 90 0.29 1.52 10.48
CA SER A 90 -0.30 1.59 11.82
C SER A 90 0.10 2.89 12.53
N GLU A 91 -0.83 3.51 13.25
CA GLU A 91 -0.62 4.81 13.89
C GLU A 91 0.62 4.86 14.78
N GLY A 92 0.87 3.81 15.57
CA GLY A 92 2.04 3.71 16.46
C GLY A 92 3.37 3.46 15.74
N GLN A 93 3.34 3.19 14.44
CA GLN A 93 4.51 2.85 13.60
C GLN A 93 4.78 3.88 12.50
N ARG A 94 4.03 4.97 12.47
CA ARG A 94 4.23 6.06 11.48
C ARG A 94 5.55 6.78 11.73
N SER A 95 6.13 7.34 10.65
CA SER A 95 7.40 8.07 10.66
C SER A 95 8.65 7.21 10.95
N LEU A 96 8.55 5.89 10.90
CA LEU A 96 9.66 4.93 11.00
C LEU A 96 10.11 4.39 9.62
N GLY A 97 9.62 4.95 8.53
CA GLY A 97 10.03 4.61 7.18
C GLY A 97 9.28 3.43 6.54
N ALA A 98 8.31 2.81 7.22
CA ALA A 98 7.54 1.68 6.68
C ALA A 98 6.82 2.01 5.37
N GLY A 99 6.19 3.18 5.29
CA GLY A 99 5.52 3.63 4.08
C GLY A 99 6.46 3.78 2.89
N ALA A 100 7.65 4.35 3.10
CA ALA A 100 8.65 4.51 2.06
C ALA A 100 9.19 3.16 1.56
N ARG A 101 9.47 2.22 2.46
CA ARG A 101 9.93 0.87 2.10
C ARG A 101 8.87 0.08 1.32
N LEU A 102 7.61 0.16 1.73
CA LEU A 102 6.50 -0.45 1.00
C LEU A 102 6.31 0.16 -0.39
N LEU A 103 6.40 1.48 -0.49
CA LEU A 103 6.28 2.18 -1.75
C LEU A 103 7.40 1.79 -2.71
N GLU A 104 8.64 1.72 -2.24
CA GLU A 104 9.79 1.24 -3.01
C GLU A 104 9.57 -0.19 -3.53
N ALA A 105 9.09 -1.10 -2.68
CA ALA A 105 8.77 -2.47 -3.10
C ALA A 105 7.68 -2.52 -4.18
N ALA A 106 6.65 -1.68 -4.06
CA ALA A 106 5.58 -1.57 -5.05
C ALA A 106 6.11 -1.00 -6.38
N GLU A 107 6.95 0.01 -6.34
CA GLU A 107 7.59 0.61 -7.53
C GLU A 107 8.50 -0.38 -8.25
N ASP A 108 9.33 -1.13 -7.50
CA ASP A 108 10.20 -2.16 -8.05
C ASP A 108 9.39 -3.28 -8.73
N TRP A 109 8.30 -3.68 -8.10
CA TRP A 109 7.38 -4.64 -8.70
C TRP A 109 6.76 -4.10 -9.99
N ALA A 110 6.32 -2.84 -9.99
CA ALA A 110 5.75 -2.19 -11.17
C ALA A 110 6.75 -2.10 -12.32
N ARG A 111 8.00 -1.74 -12.05
CA ARG A 111 9.07 -1.70 -13.06
C ARG A 111 9.31 -3.08 -13.69
N LYS A 112 9.36 -4.13 -12.87
CA LYS A 112 9.52 -5.52 -13.32
C LYS A 112 8.34 -6.02 -14.16
N HIS A 113 7.16 -5.40 -14.03
CA HIS A 113 5.96 -5.72 -14.81
C HIS A 113 5.73 -4.75 -15.98
N GLY A 114 6.74 -3.98 -16.37
CA GLY A 114 6.71 -3.13 -17.56
C GLY A 114 5.89 -1.84 -17.41
N CYS A 115 5.62 -1.41 -16.19
CA CYS A 115 4.89 -0.16 -15.95
C CYS A 115 5.85 1.04 -16.02
N PRO A 116 5.63 2.01 -16.93
CA PRO A 116 6.49 3.19 -17.05
C PRO A 116 6.22 4.25 -15.97
N SER A 117 5.09 4.15 -15.26
CA SER A 117 4.68 5.08 -14.22
C SER A 117 3.82 4.42 -13.17
N MET A 118 3.73 5.04 -12.00
CA MET A 118 2.79 4.67 -10.94
C MET A 118 1.91 5.87 -10.59
N SER A 119 0.62 5.62 -10.49
CA SER A 119 -0.38 6.60 -10.06
C SER A 119 -0.91 6.22 -8.69
N VAL A 120 -1.25 7.20 -7.88
CA VAL A 120 -1.94 7.02 -6.60
C VAL A 120 -3.05 8.04 -6.48
N ARG A 121 -4.19 7.63 -5.93
CA ARG A 121 -5.30 8.51 -5.59
C ARG A 121 -5.39 8.66 -4.08
N SER A 122 -5.47 9.88 -3.61
CA SER A 122 -5.61 10.20 -2.20
C SER A 122 -6.74 11.19 -2.02
N ASN A 123 -7.54 11.01 -0.96
CA ASN A 123 -8.60 11.95 -0.63
C ASN A 123 -7.99 13.32 -0.33
N VAL A 124 -8.63 14.39 -0.80
CA VAL A 124 -8.15 15.78 -0.63
C VAL A 124 -7.95 16.20 0.83
N ILE A 125 -8.64 15.55 1.77
CA ILE A 125 -8.50 15.82 3.22
C ILE A 125 -7.25 15.18 3.84
N ARG A 126 -6.56 14.30 3.15
CA ARG A 126 -5.40 13.56 3.65
C ARG A 126 -4.08 14.30 3.41
N GLU A 127 -3.93 15.48 3.98
CA GLU A 127 -2.76 16.34 3.78
C GLU A 127 -1.42 15.68 4.13
N ARG A 128 -1.39 14.85 5.19
CA ARG A 128 -0.19 14.12 5.59
C ARG A 128 0.24 13.12 4.51
N ALA A 129 -0.71 12.41 3.89
CA ALA A 129 -0.43 11.48 2.80
C ALA A 129 0.08 12.23 1.57
N HIS A 130 -0.48 13.40 1.24
CA HIS A 130 -0.02 14.23 0.13
C HIS A 130 1.44 14.63 0.30
N LYS A 131 1.83 15.13 1.48
CA LYS A 131 3.22 15.48 1.80
C LYS A 131 4.15 14.28 1.72
N PHE A 132 3.67 13.10 2.14
CA PHE A 132 4.43 11.87 2.01
C PHE A 132 4.71 11.54 0.54
N TYR A 133 3.69 11.53 -0.33
CA TYR A 133 3.90 11.23 -1.75
C TYR A 133 4.79 12.25 -2.45
N GLU A 134 4.64 13.53 -2.14
CA GLU A 134 5.51 14.58 -2.68
C GLU A 134 6.98 14.36 -2.29
N ARG A 135 7.26 14.01 -1.03
CA ARG A 135 8.61 13.67 -0.57
C ARG A 135 9.19 12.43 -1.27
N GLN A 136 8.32 11.53 -1.73
CA GLN A 136 8.72 10.33 -2.48
C GLN A 136 8.84 10.59 -4.00
N GLY A 137 8.72 11.83 -4.44
CA GLY A 137 8.88 12.23 -5.84
C GLY A 137 7.61 12.15 -6.69
N TYR A 138 6.45 11.99 -6.07
CA TYR A 138 5.15 12.04 -6.77
C TYR A 138 4.70 13.48 -6.96
N GLU A 139 4.20 13.77 -8.14
CA GLU A 139 3.68 15.09 -8.49
C GLU A 139 2.15 15.09 -8.47
N HIS A 140 1.55 16.08 -7.83
CA HIS A 140 0.11 16.32 -7.93
C HIS A 140 -0.22 16.87 -9.32
N TYR A 141 -0.84 16.05 -10.18
CA TYR A 141 -1.14 16.45 -11.55
C TYR A 141 -2.62 16.74 -11.82
N LYS A 142 -3.53 16.27 -10.95
CA LYS A 142 -4.96 16.61 -11.05
C LYS A 142 -5.75 16.33 -9.78
N THR A 143 -6.89 17.00 -9.64
CA THR A 143 -7.92 16.72 -8.64
C THR A 143 -9.20 16.29 -9.36
N GLN A 144 -9.86 15.23 -8.89
CA GLN A 144 -11.04 14.64 -9.55
C GLN A 144 -12.19 14.46 -8.57
N LYS A 145 -13.41 14.48 -9.10
CA LYS A 145 -14.61 14.01 -8.40
C LYS A 145 -14.84 12.52 -8.69
N ALA A 146 -15.12 11.74 -7.67
CA ALA A 146 -15.48 10.34 -7.81
C ALA A 146 -17.00 10.18 -7.69
N PHE A 147 -17.57 9.36 -8.58
CA PHE A 147 -19.00 9.08 -8.61
C PHE A 147 -19.24 7.58 -8.45
N ARG A 148 -20.32 7.20 -7.78
CA ARG A 148 -20.70 5.80 -7.56
C ARG A 148 -22.20 5.61 -7.81
N LYS A 149 -22.56 4.46 -8.37
CA LYS A 149 -23.93 3.98 -8.49
C LYS A 149 -23.95 2.51 -8.11
N ALA A 150 -24.87 2.11 -7.25
CA ALA A 150 -25.16 0.69 -7.03
C ALA A 150 -25.84 0.09 -8.27
N LEU A 151 -25.49 -1.17 -8.60
CA LEU A 151 -26.05 -1.92 -9.74
C LEU A 151 -26.89 -3.08 -9.26
#